data_827cd4b99effecf8b2fa7dca250513e5
#
_entry.id   827cd4b99effecf8b2fa7dca250513e5
#
_cell.length_a   1.000
_cell.length_b   1.000
_cell.length_c   1.000
_cell.angle_alpha   90.00
_cell.angle_beta   90.00
_cell.angle_gamma   90.00
#
_symmetry.space_group_name_H-M   'P 1'
#
loop_
_entity.id
_entity.type
_entity.pdbx_description
1 polymer ?
#
loop_
_entity_poly.entity_id
_entity_poly.type
_entity_poly.pdbx_seq_one_letter_code
_entity_poly.pdbx_strand_id
1 'polypeptide(L)'
;MVGIPSTHIQERLSQLGLLTPVDPDASSQWRPANRLSNLHGKVGGFLGNRKANAEFLLRDIKELLEKQFELRDALVVNKFVYSRPAAEDIVDTLAARCDFVVTAIAD
;
A
#
# COMPACT_ATOMS: atom_id res chain seq x y z
N MET A 1 -14.39 8.03 13.80
CA MET A 1 -15.41 7.07 14.24
C MET A 1 -14.81 6.14 15.28
N VAL A 2 -15.42 6.03 16.44
CA VAL A 2 -14.98 5.11 17.46
C VAL A 2 -15.58 3.73 17.15
N GLY A 3 -14.74 2.77 16.77
CA GLY A 3 -15.20 1.40 16.52
C GLY A 3 -15.44 0.63 17.81
N ILE A 4 -16.11 -0.52 17.72
CA ILE A 4 -16.25 -1.45 18.84
C ILE A 4 -14.85 -2.00 19.15
N PRO A 5 -14.43 -2.03 20.44
CA PRO A 5 -13.13 -2.58 20.82
C PRO A 5 -12.95 -4.01 20.30
N SER A 6 -11.80 -4.31 19.72
CA SER A 6 -11.49 -5.63 19.14
C SER A 6 -11.66 -6.78 20.14
N THR A 7 -11.34 -6.55 21.40
CA THR A 7 -11.53 -7.52 22.49
C THR A 7 -12.99 -7.90 22.66
N HIS A 8 -13.91 -6.94 22.58
CA HIS A 8 -15.34 -7.21 22.70
C HIS A 8 -15.88 -8.03 21.54
N ILE A 9 -15.40 -7.77 20.33
CA ILE A 9 -15.77 -8.57 19.16
C ILE A 9 -15.25 -10.01 19.30
N GLN A 10 -14.02 -10.20 19.74
CA GLN A 10 -13.42 -11.52 19.94
C GLN A 10 -14.15 -12.32 20.99
N GLU A 11 -14.52 -11.72 22.12
CA GLU A 11 -15.33 -12.37 23.16
C GLU A 11 -16.68 -12.84 22.61
N ARG A 12 -17.34 -12.00 21.82
CA ARG A 12 -18.62 -12.34 21.25
C ARG A 12 -18.51 -13.47 20.23
N LEU A 13 -17.50 -13.45 19.40
CA LEU A 13 -17.25 -14.54 18.44
C LEU A 13 -16.97 -15.85 19.17
N SER A 14 -16.19 -15.82 20.25
CA SER A 14 -15.91 -17.00 21.06
C SER A 14 -17.15 -17.58 21.70
N GLN A 15 -18.03 -16.72 22.26
CA GLN A 15 -19.30 -17.15 22.83
C GLN A 15 -20.22 -17.82 21.81
N LEU A 16 -20.15 -17.42 20.55
CA LEU A 16 -20.93 -18.00 19.45
C LEU A 16 -20.26 -19.22 18.81
N GLY A 17 -19.08 -19.61 19.28
CA GLY A 17 -18.31 -20.72 18.70
C GLY A 17 -17.72 -20.41 17.32
N LEU A 18 -17.54 -19.12 16.99
CA LEU A 18 -16.97 -18.67 15.74
C LEU A 18 -15.50 -18.35 15.90
N LEU A 19 -14.71 -18.67 14.87
CA LEU A 19 -13.31 -18.31 14.83
C LEU A 19 -13.16 -16.89 14.28
N THR A 20 -12.28 -16.09 14.91
CA THR A 20 -11.92 -14.79 14.36
C THR A 20 -11.04 -14.95 13.11
N PRO A 21 -11.28 -14.20 12.04
CA PRO A 21 -10.40 -14.22 10.86
C PRO A 21 -9.10 -13.41 11.06
N VAL A 22 -8.94 -12.78 12.21
CA VAL A 22 -7.77 -11.95 12.49
C VAL A 22 -6.70 -12.79 13.17
N ASP A 23 -5.51 -12.81 12.56
CA ASP A 23 -4.32 -13.39 13.17
C ASP A 23 -3.66 -12.32 14.07
N PRO A 24 -3.71 -12.47 15.41
CA PRO A 24 -3.13 -11.46 16.30
C PRO A 24 -1.61 -11.34 16.15
N ASP A 25 -0.92 -12.41 15.78
CA ASP A 25 0.53 -12.37 15.59
C ASP A 25 0.91 -11.58 14.34
N ALA A 26 0.18 -11.76 13.25
CA ALA A 26 0.38 -11.00 12.03
C ALA A 26 -0.03 -9.53 12.19
N SER A 27 -1.17 -9.27 12.83
CA SER A 27 -1.70 -7.91 12.97
C SER A 27 -0.91 -7.05 13.96
N SER A 28 -0.28 -7.64 14.97
CA SER A 28 0.48 -6.91 15.98
C SER A 28 1.75 -6.24 15.43
N GLN A 29 2.27 -6.74 14.30
CA GLN A 29 3.48 -6.21 13.66
C GLN A 29 3.18 -5.12 12.61
N TRP A 30 1.92 -4.94 12.29
CA TRP A 30 1.51 -4.01 11.24
C TRP A 30 1.39 -2.59 11.76
N ARG A 31 2.11 -1.69 11.14
CA ARG A 31 2.00 -0.25 11.41
C ARG A 31 1.87 0.49 10.08
N PRO A 32 0.87 1.37 9.92
CA PRO A 32 0.80 2.21 8.74
C PRO A 32 1.97 3.18 8.71
N ALA A 33 2.42 3.54 7.50
CA ALA A 33 3.42 4.58 7.33
C ALA A 33 2.89 5.93 7.83
N ASN A 34 3.79 6.78 8.28
CA ASN A 34 3.45 8.14 8.68
C ASN A 34 2.86 8.91 7.49
N ARG A 35 1.84 9.72 7.77
CA ARG A 35 1.24 10.57 6.75
C ARG A 35 2.18 11.70 6.37
N LEU A 36 2.28 11.97 5.07
CA LEU A 36 2.93 13.17 4.57
C LEU A 36 2.00 14.37 4.69
N SER A 37 2.57 15.53 5.00
CA SER A 37 1.79 16.77 5.06
C SER A 37 1.30 17.23 3.69
N ASN A 38 2.11 17.00 2.65
CA ASN A 38 1.77 17.23 1.25
C ASN A 38 2.71 16.41 0.36
N LEU A 39 2.47 16.41 -0.95
CA LEU A 39 3.29 15.69 -1.92
C LEU A 39 4.26 16.60 -2.69
N HIS A 40 4.21 17.91 -2.47
CA HIS A 40 5.02 18.87 -3.21
C HIS A 40 6.52 18.62 -2.99
N GLY A 41 7.27 18.51 -4.08
CA GLY A 41 8.71 18.28 -4.03
C GLY A 41 9.12 16.89 -3.55
N LYS A 42 8.17 15.96 -3.41
CA LYS A 42 8.44 14.60 -2.95
C LYS A 42 8.75 13.66 -4.11
N VAL A 43 9.34 12.52 -3.79
CA VAL A 43 9.63 11.46 -4.75
C VAL A 43 8.53 10.40 -4.66
N GLY A 44 7.84 10.16 -5.76
CA GLY A 44 6.80 9.14 -5.84
C GLY A 44 7.30 7.85 -6.48
N GLY A 45 6.89 6.71 -5.93
CA GLY A 45 7.08 5.41 -6.56
C GLY A 45 5.76 4.90 -7.10
N PHE A 46 5.80 4.24 -8.25
CA PHE A 46 4.61 3.72 -8.91
C PHE A 46 4.87 2.26 -9.24
N LEU A 47 4.28 1.37 -8.42
CA LEU A 47 4.51 -0.08 -8.49
C LEU A 47 3.32 -0.77 -9.15
N GLY A 48 3.55 -1.30 -10.35
CA GLY A 48 2.57 -2.08 -11.09
C GLY A 48 2.71 -3.56 -10.80
N ASN A 49 1.58 -4.26 -10.83
CA ASN A 49 1.53 -5.72 -10.69
C ASN A 49 1.34 -6.44 -12.03
N ARG A 50 1.51 -5.74 -13.15
CA ARG A 50 1.41 -6.25 -14.52
C ARG A 50 0.02 -6.75 -14.92
N LYS A 51 -1.00 -6.48 -14.15
CA LYS A 51 -2.37 -6.78 -14.56
C LYS A 51 -2.81 -5.83 -15.67
N ALA A 52 -3.83 -6.23 -16.42
CA ALA A 52 -4.36 -5.43 -17.52
C ALA A 52 -4.76 -4.04 -17.00
N ASN A 53 -4.36 -2.99 -17.72
CA ASN A 53 -4.60 -1.59 -17.42
C ASN A 53 -3.85 -1.00 -16.22
N ALA A 54 -3.12 -1.79 -15.44
CA ALA A 54 -2.36 -1.28 -14.30
C ALA A 54 -1.33 -0.23 -14.73
N GLU A 55 -0.61 -0.50 -15.80
CA GLU A 55 0.40 0.40 -16.35
C GLU A 55 -0.21 1.73 -16.79
N PHE A 56 -1.33 1.68 -17.48
CA PHE A 56 -2.03 2.90 -17.95
C PHE A 56 -2.56 3.72 -16.80
N LEU A 57 -3.17 3.07 -15.81
CA LEU A 57 -3.70 3.72 -14.62
C LEU A 57 -2.59 4.41 -13.82
N LEU A 58 -1.50 3.71 -13.57
CA LEU A 58 -0.36 4.28 -12.83
C LEU A 58 0.29 5.44 -13.58
N ARG A 59 0.41 5.35 -14.90
CA ARG A 59 0.93 6.44 -15.72
C ARG A 59 0.05 7.68 -15.62
N ASP A 60 -1.27 7.50 -15.70
CA ASP A 60 -2.20 8.62 -15.62
C ASP A 60 -2.17 9.28 -14.23
N ILE A 61 -2.13 8.48 -13.17
CA ILE A 61 -1.99 8.99 -11.80
C ILE A 61 -0.67 9.74 -11.65
N LYS A 62 0.42 9.18 -12.13
CA LYS A 62 1.75 9.82 -12.10
C LYS A 62 1.72 11.19 -12.77
N GLU A 63 1.16 11.28 -13.98
CA GLU A 63 1.07 12.55 -14.70
C GLU A 63 0.25 13.59 -13.94
N LEU A 64 -0.88 13.19 -13.37
CA LEU A 64 -1.72 14.07 -12.57
C LEU A 64 -1.00 14.59 -11.33
N LEU A 65 -0.30 13.70 -10.63
CA LEU A 65 0.46 14.07 -9.42
C LEU A 65 1.65 14.97 -9.75
N GLU A 66 2.34 14.71 -10.83
CA GLU A 66 3.45 15.56 -11.29
C GLU A 66 2.97 16.99 -11.59
N LYS A 67 1.81 17.12 -12.25
CA LYS A 67 1.24 18.43 -12.58
C LYS A 67 0.74 19.16 -11.34
N GLN A 68 0.11 18.46 -10.43
CA GLN A 68 -0.55 19.08 -9.29
C GLN A 68 0.42 19.42 -8.15
N PHE A 69 1.44 18.59 -7.93
CA PHE A 69 2.31 18.70 -6.75
C PHE A 69 3.77 18.97 -7.08
N GLU A 70 4.14 19.07 -8.34
CA GLU A 70 5.55 19.30 -8.74
C GLU A 70 6.49 18.30 -8.07
N LEU A 71 6.29 17.01 -8.31
CA LEU A 71 7.12 15.96 -7.74
C LEU A 71 8.58 16.16 -8.12
N ARG A 72 9.50 15.91 -7.19
CA ARG A 72 10.93 15.99 -7.45
C ARG A 72 11.40 14.90 -8.40
N ASP A 73 10.85 13.69 -8.26
CA ASP A 73 11.15 12.55 -9.11
C ASP A 73 10.03 11.51 -9.00
N ALA A 74 9.99 10.62 -9.97
CA ALA A 74 9.00 9.53 -10.01
C ALA A 74 9.66 8.25 -10.53
N LEU A 75 9.59 7.19 -9.74
CA LEU A 75 10.08 5.87 -10.12
C LEU A 75 8.91 5.00 -10.55
N VAL A 76 9.00 4.38 -11.72
CA VAL A 76 7.99 3.42 -12.19
C VAL A 76 8.62 2.04 -12.20
N VAL A 77 8.04 1.13 -11.45
CA VAL A 77 8.55 -0.24 -11.30
C VAL A 77 7.40 -1.23 -11.42
N ASN A 78 7.67 -2.37 -12.03
CA ASN A 78 6.71 -3.47 -12.10
C ASN A 78 7.28 -4.68 -11.38
N LYS A 79 6.45 -5.38 -10.61
CA LYS A 79 6.84 -6.69 -10.10
C LYS A 79 6.73 -7.74 -11.21
N PHE A 80 7.55 -8.78 -11.14
CA PHE A 80 7.64 -9.75 -12.24
C PHE A 80 6.54 -10.81 -12.22
N VAL A 81 5.93 -11.09 -11.07
CA VAL A 81 4.96 -12.19 -10.91
C VAL A 81 3.66 -11.64 -10.32
N TYR A 82 2.52 -11.98 -10.94
CA TYR A 82 1.20 -11.47 -10.55
C TYR A 82 0.78 -11.86 -9.15
N SER A 83 0.95 -13.13 -8.80
CA SER A 83 0.38 -13.74 -7.60
C SER A 83 1.32 -13.72 -6.39
N ARG A 84 2.46 -13.05 -6.51
CA ARG A 84 3.45 -12.96 -5.43
C ARG A 84 3.64 -11.52 -5.00
N PRO A 85 4.05 -11.27 -3.75
CA PRO A 85 4.52 -9.96 -3.34
C PRO A 85 5.67 -9.48 -4.23
N ALA A 86 5.92 -8.19 -4.26
CA ALA A 86 7.10 -7.63 -4.91
C ALA A 86 8.36 -8.19 -4.25
N ALA A 87 9.42 -8.39 -5.05
CA ALA A 87 10.69 -8.86 -4.53
C ALA A 87 11.27 -7.87 -3.51
N GLU A 88 12.01 -8.38 -2.54
CA GLU A 88 12.54 -7.55 -1.46
C GLU A 88 13.41 -6.40 -1.97
N ASP A 89 14.22 -6.63 -3.00
CA ASP A 89 15.05 -5.58 -3.60
C ASP A 89 14.22 -4.44 -4.19
N ILE A 90 13.06 -4.76 -4.77
CA ILE A 90 12.11 -3.74 -5.26
C ILE A 90 11.54 -2.93 -4.10
N VAL A 91 11.09 -3.61 -3.05
CA VAL A 91 10.53 -2.97 -1.86
C VAL A 91 11.58 -2.09 -1.19
N ASP A 92 12.79 -2.60 -1.02
CA ASP A 92 13.89 -1.86 -0.39
C ASP A 92 14.31 -0.63 -1.21
N THR A 93 14.34 -0.76 -2.53
CA THR A 93 14.65 0.36 -3.42
C THR A 93 13.59 1.46 -3.31
N LEU A 94 12.32 1.08 -3.34
CA LEU A 94 11.23 2.04 -3.19
C LEU A 94 11.25 2.70 -1.81
N ALA A 95 11.49 1.93 -0.75
CA ALA A 95 11.57 2.46 0.60
C ALA A 95 12.72 3.44 0.78
N ALA A 96 13.87 3.18 0.15
CA ALA A 96 15.05 4.02 0.25
C ALA A 96 14.94 5.31 -0.57
N ARG A 97 14.26 5.29 -1.71
CA ARG A 97 14.27 6.39 -2.69
C ARG A 97 12.98 7.19 -2.73
N CYS A 98 11.85 6.62 -2.32
CA CYS A 98 10.55 7.25 -2.45
C CYS A 98 10.00 7.73 -1.11
N ASP A 99 9.28 8.84 -1.14
CA ASP A 99 8.55 9.36 0.02
C ASP A 99 7.14 8.76 0.10
N PHE A 100 6.58 8.35 -1.01
CA PHE A 100 5.30 7.66 -1.09
C PHE A 100 5.29 6.68 -2.27
N VAL A 101 4.42 5.70 -2.22
CA VAL A 101 4.27 4.71 -3.29
C VAL A 101 2.78 4.50 -3.60
N VAL A 102 2.46 4.48 -4.88
CA VAL A 102 1.14 4.11 -5.40
C VAL A 102 1.24 2.74 -6.05
N THR A 103 0.39 1.82 -5.64
CA THR A 103 0.36 0.48 -6.22
C THR A 103 -0.97 0.24 -6.94
N ALA A 104 -0.94 -0.53 -8.02
CA ALA A 104 -2.12 -0.97 -8.77
C ALA A 104 -1.83 -2.31 -9.45
N ILE A 105 -2.80 -3.12 -9.63
CA ILE A 105 -4.23 -3.02 -9.28
C ILE A 105 -4.52 -4.16 -8.33
N ALA A 106 -5.15 -3.87 -7.19
CA ALA A 106 -5.56 -4.89 -6.25
C ALA A 106 -6.80 -5.64 -6.76
N ASP A 107 -6.86 -6.93 -6.45
CA ASP A 107 -8.03 -7.76 -6.74
C ASP A 107 -8.25 -8.82 -5.65
#